data_2304b438c24dcf26f4c57000696b62a7
#
_entry.id   2304b438c24dcf26f4c57000696b62a7
#
_cell.length_a   1.000
_cell.length_b   1.000
_cell.length_c   1.000
_cell.angle_alpha   90.00
_cell.angle_beta   90.00
_cell.angle_gamma   90.00
#
_symmetry.space_group_name_H-M   'P 1'
#
loop_
_entity.id
_entity.type
_entity.pdbx_description
1 polymer ?
#
loop_
_entity_poly.entity_id
_entity_poly.type
_entity_poly.pdbx_seq_one_letter_code
_entity_poly.pdbx_strand_id
1 'polypeptide(L)'
;MKLTLIGSGFILLACFLLITTPKENASANIYSAVSFLAVGAGLITPTLRALISKKLDGDNQGCILSNLQGLQSLGGVLGIGMAGRVYDDFGPKAPFIAGSIILLFMIYLIAEGKDNKISYN
;
A
#
# COMPACT_ATOMS: atom_id res chain seq x y z
N MET A 1 -13.39 5.08 -1.29
CA MET A 1 -12.37 5.70 -2.17
C MET A 1 -11.60 6.84 -1.52
N LYS A 2 -12.24 7.85 -0.91
CA LYS A 2 -11.50 8.95 -0.24
C LYS A 2 -10.56 8.46 0.86
N LEU A 3 -11.00 7.51 1.70
CA LEU A 3 -10.17 6.94 2.75
C LEU A 3 -8.95 6.17 2.21
N THR A 4 -9.11 5.47 1.09
CA THR A 4 -8.00 4.74 0.45
C THR A 4 -6.93 5.70 -0.06
N LEU A 5 -7.36 6.84 -0.65
CA LEU A 5 -6.44 7.89 -1.10
C LEU A 5 -5.71 8.56 0.08
N ILE A 6 -6.42 8.82 1.19
CA ILE A 6 -5.80 9.36 2.40
C ILE A 6 -4.78 8.36 2.96
N GLY A 7 -5.16 7.08 3.08
CA GLY A 7 -4.25 6.03 3.56
C GLY A 7 -3.01 5.87 2.69
N SER A 8 -3.16 5.91 1.35
CA SER A 8 -2.01 5.85 0.44
C SER A 8 -1.11 7.08 0.55
N GLY A 9 -1.68 8.26 0.81
CA GLY A 9 -0.91 9.47 1.10
C GLY A 9 -0.04 9.32 2.35
N PHE A 10 -0.57 8.73 3.42
CA PHE A 10 0.21 8.45 4.63
C PHE A 10 1.37 7.47 4.38
N ILE A 11 1.15 6.45 3.56
CA ILE A 11 2.22 5.50 3.21
C ILE A 11 3.30 6.17 2.36
N LEU A 12 2.92 7.01 1.38
CA LEU A 12 3.89 7.77 0.60
C LEU A 12 4.72 8.72 1.46
N LEU A 13 4.08 9.40 2.40
CA LEU A 13 4.78 10.27 3.37
C LEU A 13 5.76 9.47 4.22
N ALA A 14 5.38 8.29 4.70
CA ALA A 14 6.25 7.39 5.43
C ALA A 14 7.47 6.95 4.60
N CYS A 15 7.26 6.56 3.35
CA CYS A 15 8.35 6.18 2.44
C CYS A 15 9.30 7.37 2.18
N PHE A 16 8.75 8.56 1.99
CA PHE A 16 9.56 9.77 1.81
C PHE A 16 10.42 10.07 3.03
N LEU A 17 9.86 9.97 4.24
CA LEU A 17 10.60 10.12 5.49
C LEU A 17 11.75 9.10 5.59
N LEU A 18 11.52 7.84 5.23
CA LEU A 18 12.55 6.79 5.26
C LEU A 18 13.68 7.04 4.26
N ILE A 19 13.37 7.54 3.06
CA ILE A 19 14.36 7.87 2.04
C ILE A 19 15.23 9.06 2.47
N THR A 20 14.63 10.05 3.14
CA THR A 20 15.27 11.32 3.53
C THR A 20 15.98 11.25 4.90
N THR A 21 15.89 10.12 5.62
CA THR A 21 16.43 9.97 6.98
C THR A 21 17.93 10.25 7.03
N PRO A 22 18.39 11.30 7.78
CA PRO A 22 19.79 11.57 8.02
C PRO A 22 20.35 10.59 9.06
N LYS A 23 21.63 10.28 9.00
CA LYS A 23 22.28 9.31 9.89
C LYS A 23 22.27 9.74 11.38
N GLU A 24 22.21 11.02 11.66
CA GLU A 24 22.31 11.55 13.04
C GLU A 24 21.03 11.36 13.87
N ASN A 25 19.84 11.38 13.25
CA ASN A 25 18.54 11.22 13.92
C ASN A 25 17.72 10.04 13.35
N ALA A 26 18.43 8.98 12.93
CA ALA A 26 17.83 7.85 12.26
C ALA A 26 16.70 7.19 13.08
N SER A 27 16.86 7.02 14.38
CA SER A 27 15.88 6.34 15.23
C SER A 27 14.55 7.10 15.32
N ALA A 28 14.57 8.41 15.59
CA ALA A 28 13.33 9.20 15.68
C ALA A 28 12.55 9.23 14.35
N ASN A 29 13.27 9.38 13.24
CA ASN A 29 12.66 9.40 11.91
C ASN A 29 12.10 8.03 11.51
N ILE A 30 12.75 6.93 11.89
CA ILE A 30 12.25 5.58 11.66
C ILE A 30 10.97 5.34 12.45
N TYR A 31 10.92 5.70 13.73
CA TYR A 31 9.71 5.55 14.55
C TYR A 31 8.53 6.36 13.99
N SER A 32 8.76 7.60 13.58
CA SER A 32 7.71 8.42 12.96
C SER A 32 7.23 7.84 11.62
N ALA A 33 8.14 7.39 10.76
CA ALA A 33 7.80 6.77 9.50
C ALA A 33 7.00 5.48 9.66
N VAL A 34 7.39 4.60 10.60
CA VAL A 34 6.65 3.37 10.91
C VAL A 34 5.26 3.68 11.44
N SER A 35 5.10 4.72 12.26
CA SER A 35 3.80 5.16 12.74
C SER A 35 2.88 5.60 11.60
N PHE A 36 3.36 6.41 10.67
CA PHE A 36 2.60 6.82 9.49
C PHE A 36 2.26 5.63 8.57
N LEU A 37 3.18 4.69 8.44
CA LEU A 37 2.98 3.46 7.66
C LEU A 37 1.90 2.58 8.28
N ALA A 38 1.90 2.43 9.61
CA ALA A 38 0.88 1.67 10.33
C ALA A 38 -0.51 2.30 10.20
N VAL A 39 -0.62 3.62 10.33
CA VAL A 39 -1.88 4.35 10.15
C VAL A 39 -2.39 4.19 8.70
N GLY A 40 -1.53 4.37 7.71
CA GLY A 40 -1.88 4.22 6.31
C GLY A 40 -2.38 2.81 5.97
N ALA A 41 -1.67 1.78 6.40
CA ALA A 41 -2.05 0.38 6.19
C ALA A 41 -3.34 0.03 6.94
N GLY A 42 -3.50 0.54 8.18
CA GLY A 42 -4.70 0.36 8.99
C GLY A 42 -5.96 0.97 8.38
N LEU A 43 -5.83 2.02 7.58
CA LEU A 43 -6.94 2.64 6.86
C LEU A 43 -7.25 1.92 5.53
N ILE A 44 -6.24 1.50 4.79
CA ILE A 44 -6.43 0.90 3.46
C ILE A 44 -7.07 -0.48 3.56
N THR A 45 -6.56 -1.34 4.42
CA THR A 45 -6.99 -2.74 4.50
C THR A 45 -8.49 -2.90 4.79
N PRO A 46 -9.07 -2.30 5.85
CA PRO A 46 -10.49 -2.42 6.11
C PRO A 46 -11.34 -1.71 5.07
N THR A 47 -10.86 -0.59 4.50
CA THR A 47 -11.59 0.15 3.47
C THR A 47 -11.74 -0.67 2.20
N LEU A 48 -10.68 -1.34 1.75
CA LEU A 48 -10.73 -2.22 0.58
C LEU A 48 -11.67 -3.39 0.80
N ARG A 49 -11.61 -4.05 1.96
CA ARG A 49 -12.53 -5.15 2.30
C ARG A 49 -13.98 -4.70 2.32
N ALA A 50 -14.28 -3.55 2.91
CA ALA A 50 -15.62 -2.99 2.94
C ALA A 50 -16.14 -2.60 1.55
N LEU A 51 -15.27 -2.08 0.66
CA LEU A 51 -15.65 -1.74 -0.71
C LEU A 51 -15.96 -2.99 -1.55
N ILE A 52 -15.20 -4.06 -1.37
CA ILE A 52 -15.42 -5.33 -2.04
C ILE A 52 -16.71 -5.98 -1.52
N SER A 53 -16.90 -6.04 -0.20
CA SER A 53 -18.09 -6.60 0.43
C SER A 53 -19.38 -5.91 -0.01
N LYS A 54 -19.36 -4.58 -0.20
CA LYS A 54 -20.52 -3.82 -0.71
C LYS A 54 -20.92 -4.11 -2.14
N LYS A 55 -20.02 -4.65 -2.95
CA LYS A 55 -20.26 -4.94 -4.38
C LYS A 55 -20.67 -6.37 -4.66
N LEU A 56 -20.63 -7.22 -3.65
CA LEU A 56 -20.87 -8.64 -3.77
C LEU A 56 -22.21 -9.01 -3.11
N ASP A 57 -23.02 -9.80 -3.80
CA ASP A 57 -24.19 -10.44 -3.24
C ASP A 57 -23.78 -11.51 -2.22
N GLY A 58 -24.59 -11.69 -1.17
CA GLY A 58 -24.25 -12.37 0.08
C GLY A 58 -23.60 -13.75 -0.01
N ASP A 59 -23.94 -14.57 -0.98
CA ASP A 59 -23.49 -15.97 -1.04
C ASP A 59 -22.00 -16.14 -1.44
N ASN A 60 -21.42 -15.19 -2.15
CA ASN A 60 -20.05 -15.28 -2.66
C ASN A 60 -19.03 -14.43 -1.90
N GLN A 61 -19.44 -13.66 -0.89
CA GLN A 61 -18.57 -12.75 -0.15
C GLN A 61 -17.40 -13.46 0.53
N GLY A 62 -17.67 -14.60 1.16
CA GLY A 62 -16.64 -15.37 1.87
C GLY A 62 -15.55 -15.89 0.94
N CYS A 63 -15.95 -16.43 -0.21
CA CYS A 63 -15.01 -16.98 -1.20
C CYS A 63 -14.10 -15.88 -1.78
N ILE A 64 -14.66 -14.73 -2.12
CA ILE A 64 -13.89 -13.63 -2.71
C ILE A 64 -12.97 -12.97 -1.68
N LEU A 65 -13.43 -12.79 -0.42
CA LEU A 65 -12.58 -12.28 0.65
C LEU A 65 -11.43 -13.22 1.01
N SER A 66 -11.65 -14.53 1.00
CA SER A 66 -10.59 -15.52 1.25
C SER A 66 -9.57 -15.56 0.11
N ASN A 67 -10.01 -15.48 -1.14
CA ASN A 67 -9.12 -15.38 -2.30
C ASN A 67 -8.28 -14.10 -2.26
N LEU A 68 -8.90 -12.97 -1.88
CA LEU A 68 -8.18 -11.72 -1.70
C LEU A 68 -7.11 -11.82 -0.60
N GLN A 69 -7.43 -12.47 0.51
CA GLN A 69 -6.50 -12.72 1.60
C GLN A 69 -5.33 -13.62 1.15
N GLY A 70 -5.62 -14.67 0.40
CA GLY A 70 -4.60 -15.55 -0.18
C GLY A 70 -3.65 -14.80 -1.11
N LEU A 71 -4.22 -13.97 -1.99
CA LEU A 71 -3.43 -13.14 -2.91
C LEU A 71 -2.57 -12.10 -2.17
N GLN A 72 -3.11 -11.50 -1.11
CA GLN A 72 -2.39 -10.56 -0.24
C GLN A 72 -1.22 -11.23 0.48
N SER A 73 -1.43 -12.45 1.00
CA SER A 73 -0.38 -13.23 1.66
C SER A 73 0.73 -13.62 0.68
N LEU A 74 0.36 -14.05 -0.52
CA LEU A 74 1.30 -14.42 -1.58
C LEU A 74 2.12 -13.21 -2.03
N GLY A 75 1.46 -12.06 -2.22
CA GLY A 75 2.12 -10.78 -2.50
C GLY A 75 3.08 -10.36 -1.38
N GLY A 76 2.72 -10.61 -0.12
CA GLY A 76 3.59 -10.34 1.03
C GLY A 76 4.86 -11.18 1.02
N VAL A 77 4.74 -12.47 0.79
CA VAL A 77 5.91 -13.39 0.71
C VAL A 77 6.84 -13.01 -0.43
N LEU A 78 6.29 -12.79 -1.62
CA LEU A 78 7.07 -12.36 -2.79
C LEU A 78 7.71 -10.99 -2.57
N GLY A 79 6.95 -10.05 -1.98
CA GLY A 79 7.42 -8.71 -1.69
C GLY A 79 8.60 -8.68 -0.72
N ILE A 80 8.54 -9.47 0.35
CA ILE A 80 9.65 -9.58 1.32
C ILE A 80 10.88 -10.20 0.65
N GLY A 81 10.71 -11.26 -0.13
CA GLY A 81 11.83 -11.92 -0.84
C GLY A 81 12.49 -11.00 -1.86
N MET A 82 11.70 -10.24 -2.62
CA MET A 82 12.22 -9.25 -3.57
C MET A 82 12.87 -8.06 -2.87
N ALA A 83 12.26 -7.56 -1.80
CA ALA A 83 12.80 -6.43 -1.03
C ALA A 83 14.17 -6.77 -0.42
N GLY A 84 14.38 -8.01 0.05
CA GLY A 84 15.68 -8.48 0.54
C GLY A 84 16.76 -8.41 -0.53
N ARG A 85 16.50 -8.92 -1.74
CA ARG A 85 17.45 -8.85 -2.86
C ARG A 85 17.75 -7.41 -3.29
N VAL A 86 16.72 -6.59 -3.42
CA VAL A 86 16.90 -5.17 -3.77
C VAL A 86 17.69 -4.42 -2.70
N TYR A 87 17.52 -4.80 -1.43
CA TYR A 87 18.32 -4.26 -0.34
C TYR A 87 19.80 -4.64 -0.45
N ASP A 88 20.09 -5.90 -0.77
CA ASP A 88 21.47 -6.40 -0.89
C ASP A 88 22.20 -5.81 -2.11
N ASP A 89 21.51 -5.66 -3.25
CA ASP A 89 22.10 -5.19 -4.50
C ASP A 89 22.23 -3.67 -4.59
N PHE A 90 21.23 -2.93 -4.08
CA PHE A 90 21.09 -1.47 -4.26
C PHE A 90 21.14 -0.66 -2.95
N GLY A 91 21.27 -1.34 -1.81
CA GLY A 91 21.38 -0.71 -0.50
C GLY A 91 20.05 -0.44 0.22
N PRO A 92 20.13 0.12 1.44
CA PRO A 92 19.00 0.18 2.39
C PRO A 92 17.84 1.08 1.96
N LYS A 93 18.06 2.01 1.05
CA LYS A 93 17.01 2.92 0.54
C LYS A 93 16.24 2.37 -0.65
N ALA A 94 16.80 1.41 -1.36
CA ALA A 94 16.26 0.90 -2.62
C ALA A 94 14.86 0.25 -2.49
N PRO A 95 14.55 -0.60 -1.50
CA PRO A 95 13.22 -1.18 -1.37
C PRO A 95 12.13 -0.13 -1.10
N PHE A 96 12.46 0.96 -0.41
CA PHE A 96 11.51 2.05 -0.16
C PHE A 96 11.23 2.86 -1.41
N ILE A 97 12.22 3.06 -2.27
CA ILE A 97 12.06 3.71 -3.58
C ILE A 97 11.18 2.84 -4.48
N ALA A 98 11.47 1.53 -4.56
CA ALA A 98 10.68 0.58 -5.34
C ALA A 98 9.21 0.53 -4.85
N GLY A 99 9.01 0.47 -3.54
CA GLY A 99 7.68 0.52 -2.92
C GLY A 99 6.92 1.80 -3.24
N SER A 100 7.60 2.95 -3.23
CA SER A 100 7.00 4.25 -3.59
C SER A 100 6.55 4.31 -5.04
N ILE A 101 7.33 3.76 -5.97
CA ILE A 101 6.99 3.70 -7.40
C ILE A 101 5.76 2.83 -7.60
N ILE A 102 5.71 1.66 -6.99
CA ILE A 102 4.55 0.75 -7.07
C ILE A 102 3.30 1.42 -6.50
N LEU A 103 3.42 2.13 -5.38
CA LEU A 103 2.32 2.87 -4.76
C LEU A 103 1.80 4.00 -5.66
N LEU A 104 2.69 4.77 -6.27
CA LEU A 104 2.30 5.81 -7.23
C LEU A 104 1.57 5.23 -8.43
N PHE A 105 2.05 4.11 -8.95
CA PHE A 105 1.38 3.39 -10.04
C PHE A 105 -0.02 2.91 -9.64
N MET A 106 -0.18 2.37 -8.43
CA MET A 106 -1.48 1.97 -7.88
C MET A 106 -2.44 3.16 -7.73
N ILE A 107 -1.95 4.30 -7.24
CA ILE A 107 -2.76 5.52 -7.10
C ILE A 107 -3.21 6.01 -8.48
N TYR A 108 -2.32 5.99 -9.47
CA TYR A 108 -2.62 6.35 -10.84
C TYR A 108 -3.74 5.47 -11.41
N LEU A 109 -3.65 4.15 -11.27
CA LEU A 109 -4.68 3.22 -11.74
C LEU A 109 -6.03 3.43 -11.05
N ILE A 110 -6.03 3.75 -9.76
CA ILE A 110 -7.27 4.05 -9.00
C ILE A 110 -7.90 5.35 -9.51
N ALA A 111 -7.10 6.36 -9.83
CA ALA A 111 -7.58 7.63 -10.35
C ALA A 111 -8.20 7.46 -11.74
N GLU A 112 -7.52 6.74 -12.63
CA GLU A 112 -7.99 6.48 -14.00
C GLU A 112 -9.26 5.61 -14.03
N GLY A 113 -9.33 4.59 -13.18
CA GLY A 113 -10.53 3.76 -13.01
C GLY A 113 -11.76 4.51 -12.47
N LYS A 114 -11.56 5.72 -11.92
CA LYS A 114 -12.64 6.62 -11.50
C LYS A 114 -13.21 7.40 -12.68
N ASP A 115 -12.37 7.86 -13.59
CA ASP A 115 -12.80 8.67 -14.73
C ASP A 115 -13.59 7.83 -15.75
N ASN A 116 -13.23 6.57 -15.95
CA ASN A 116 -13.97 5.64 -16.80
C ASN A 116 -15.37 5.29 -16.28
N LYS A 117 -15.65 5.42 -14.97
CA LYS A 117 -16.99 5.18 -14.42
C LYS A 117 -17.96 6.36 -14.59
N ILE A 118 -17.45 7.55 -14.84
CA ILE A 118 -18.28 8.75 -15.06
C ILE A 118 -18.84 8.76 -16.49
N SER A 119 -18.24 8.00 -17.41
CA SER A 119 -18.63 7.97 -18.82
C SER A 119 -19.76 6.97 -19.16
N TYR A 120 -20.28 6.17 -18.20
CA TYR A 120 -21.33 5.18 -18.41
C TYR A 120 -22.66 5.48 -17.67
N ASN A 121 -22.92 6.75 -17.34
CA ASN A 121 -24.23 7.20 -16.83
C ASN A 121 -24.84 8.24 -17.75
#